data_570ec979792b98e6ba0053cd5e04a112
#
_entry.id   570ec979792b98e6ba0053cd5e04a112
#
_cell.length_a   1.000
_cell.length_b   1.000
_cell.length_c   1.000
_cell.angle_alpha   90.00
_cell.angle_beta   90.00
_cell.angle_gamma   90.00
#
_symmetry.space_group_name_H-M   'P 1'
#
loop_
_entity.id
_entity.type
_entity.pdbx_description
1 polymer ?
#
loop_
_entity_poly.entity_id
_entity_poly.type
_entity_poly.pdbx_seq_one_letter_code
_entity_poly.pdbx_strand_id
1 'polypeptide(L)'
;MVVRREVFKMKTKMLGAALGVCLVMLGFSLYAQVTRPFHPGTVWEIQFIRVKPGMDNAYKNWLASDWKKEQEAFKASGLITGYKVLETEGHGPNDYNMMLMTEFKDLATVEANEQKMDALAQQVMGPDQQQEQGYHTRESLREPLGTRIAREVVLTPR
;
A
#
# COMPACT_ATOMS: atom_id res chain seq x y z
N MET A 1 -32.49 -33.76 55.49
CA MET A 1 -32.60 -32.35 55.12
C MET A 1 -31.23 -31.62 55.14
N VAL A 2 -30.20 -32.08 55.78
CA VAL A 2 -28.86 -31.45 55.92
C VAL A 2 -28.00 -31.60 54.69
N VAL A 3 -27.98 -32.76 54.03
CA VAL A 3 -27.12 -33.03 52.86
C VAL A 3 -27.39 -32.12 51.66
N ARG A 4 -28.64 -31.70 51.46
CA ARG A 4 -29.02 -30.83 50.32
C ARG A 4 -28.47 -29.39 50.46
N ARG A 5 -28.28 -28.92 51.68
CA ARG A 5 -27.71 -27.58 51.95
C ARG A 5 -26.21 -27.49 51.68
N GLU A 6 -25.47 -28.54 51.98
CA GLU A 6 -24.02 -28.59 51.78
C GLU A 6 -23.65 -28.64 50.28
N VAL A 7 -24.40 -29.42 49.50
CA VAL A 7 -24.19 -29.52 48.04
C VAL A 7 -24.49 -28.17 47.35
N PHE A 8 -25.50 -27.44 47.83
CA PHE A 8 -25.83 -26.12 47.30
C PHE A 8 -24.77 -25.07 47.63
N LYS A 9 -24.21 -25.06 48.83
CA LYS A 9 -23.12 -24.18 49.24
C LYS A 9 -21.79 -24.45 48.49
N MET A 10 -21.54 -25.72 48.16
CA MET A 10 -20.37 -26.12 47.42
C MET A 10 -20.46 -25.67 45.95
N LYS A 11 -21.63 -25.78 45.31
CA LYS A 11 -21.87 -25.31 43.94
C LYS A 11 -21.75 -23.79 43.81
N THR A 12 -22.25 -23.03 44.81
CA THR A 12 -22.10 -21.55 44.79
C THR A 12 -20.69 -21.08 45.01
N LYS A 13 -19.89 -21.77 45.82
CA LYS A 13 -18.46 -21.48 46.00
C LYS A 13 -17.64 -21.79 44.72
N MET A 14 -17.94 -22.90 44.05
CA MET A 14 -17.29 -23.24 42.77
C MET A 14 -17.66 -22.28 41.64
N LEU A 15 -18.92 -21.83 41.58
CA LEU A 15 -19.39 -20.85 40.61
C LEU A 15 -18.70 -19.47 40.82
N GLY A 16 -18.56 -19.03 42.08
CA GLY A 16 -17.85 -17.79 42.43
C GLY A 16 -16.35 -17.83 42.09
N ALA A 17 -15.69 -18.98 42.34
CA ALA A 17 -14.31 -19.19 41.97
C ALA A 17 -14.08 -19.18 40.44
N ALA A 18 -14.99 -19.82 39.68
CA ALA A 18 -14.92 -19.83 38.21
C ALA A 18 -15.12 -18.43 37.62
N LEU A 19 -16.07 -17.63 38.15
CA LEU A 19 -16.30 -16.26 37.73
C LEU A 19 -15.08 -15.36 38.03
N GLY A 20 -14.44 -15.54 39.20
CA GLY A 20 -13.24 -14.82 39.59
C GLY A 20 -12.06 -15.08 38.64
N VAL A 21 -11.84 -16.36 38.27
CA VAL A 21 -10.78 -16.74 37.31
C VAL A 21 -11.05 -16.17 35.93
N CYS A 22 -12.29 -16.18 35.43
CA CYS A 22 -12.65 -15.57 34.15
C CYS A 22 -12.40 -14.05 34.12
N LEU A 23 -12.73 -13.33 35.22
CA LEU A 23 -12.46 -11.88 35.32
C LEU A 23 -10.96 -11.55 35.34
N VAL A 24 -10.15 -12.36 36.00
CA VAL A 24 -8.68 -12.18 36.00
C VAL A 24 -8.09 -12.46 34.63
N MET A 25 -8.58 -13.50 33.92
CA MET A 25 -8.12 -13.81 32.55
C MET A 25 -8.50 -12.70 31.55
N LEU A 26 -9.67 -12.09 31.67
CA LEU A 26 -10.07 -10.93 30.86
C LEU A 26 -9.21 -9.68 31.14
N GLY A 27 -8.79 -9.47 32.39
CA GLY A 27 -7.89 -8.39 32.76
C GLY A 27 -6.50 -8.50 32.14
N PHE A 28 -5.94 -9.69 32.04
CA PHE A 28 -4.62 -9.91 31.42
C PHE A 28 -4.64 -9.70 29.90
N SER A 29 -5.77 -9.90 29.23
CA SER A 29 -5.87 -9.67 27.78
C SER A 29 -5.77 -8.18 27.39
N LEU A 30 -6.07 -7.26 28.31
CA LEU A 30 -5.98 -5.82 28.08
C LEU A 30 -4.55 -5.25 28.21
N TYR A 31 -3.64 -5.97 28.86
CA TYR A 31 -2.24 -5.51 29.01
C TYR A 31 -1.29 -5.95 27.91
N ALA A 32 -1.75 -6.76 26.96
CA ALA A 32 -0.91 -7.27 25.86
C ALA A 32 -0.90 -6.37 24.61
N GLN A 33 -1.28 -5.11 24.71
CA GLN A 33 -1.04 -4.16 23.62
C GLN A 33 0.43 -3.83 23.56
N VAL A 34 1.13 -4.53 22.66
CA VAL A 34 2.52 -4.18 22.31
C VAL A 34 2.53 -2.76 21.76
N THR A 35 3.04 -1.81 22.54
CA THR A 35 3.26 -0.44 22.05
C THR A 35 4.32 -0.52 20.96
N ARG A 36 3.89 -0.41 19.71
CA ARG A 36 4.82 -0.40 18.58
C ARG A 36 5.42 0.99 18.46
N PRO A 37 6.75 1.13 18.27
CA PRO A 37 7.41 2.42 18.08
C PRO A 37 7.20 2.98 16.66
N PHE A 38 6.17 2.50 15.96
CA PHE A 38 5.84 2.89 14.59
C PHE A 38 4.36 2.62 14.28
N HIS A 39 3.85 3.31 13.28
CA HIS A 39 2.56 2.99 12.66
C HIS A 39 2.71 2.96 11.12
N PRO A 40 1.80 2.26 10.40
CA PRO A 40 1.79 2.27 8.94
C PRO A 40 1.47 3.69 8.44
N GLY A 41 2.23 4.13 7.45
CA GLY A 41 1.96 5.33 6.66
C GLY A 41 1.29 4.99 5.33
N THR A 42 1.51 5.86 4.34
CA THR A 42 1.01 5.70 2.98
C THR A 42 1.62 4.50 2.26
N VAL A 43 1.02 4.12 1.14
CA VAL A 43 1.49 3.02 0.29
C VAL A 43 1.98 3.60 -1.02
N TRP A 44 3.12 3.13 -1.48
CA TRP A 44 3.75 3.52 -2.72
C TRP A 44 3.81 2.36 -3.70
N GLU A 45 3.27 2.54 -4.88
CA GLU A 45 3.60 1.72 -6.03
C GLU A 45 4.84 2.31 -6.69
N ILE A 46 5.90 1.50 -6.85
CA ILE A 46 7.19 1.93 -7.36
C ILE A 46 7.54 1.08 -8.58
N GLN A 47 7.57 1.70 -9.76
CA GLN A 47 8.02 1.08 -10.99
C GLN A 47 9.51 1.38 -11.19
N PHE A 48 10.31 0.35 -11.35
CA PHE A 48 11.74 0.44 -11.63
C PHE A 48 11.95 0.40 -13.13
N ILE A 49 12.57 1.45 -13.64
CA ILE A 49 12.74 1.68 -15.07
C ILE A 49 14.22 1.81 -15.39
N ARG A 50 14.65 1.14 -16.46
CA ARG A 50 15.91 1.40 -17.13
C ARG A 50 15.64 2.19 -18.39
N VAL A 51 15.99 3.46 -18.41
CA VAL A 51 15.97 4.29 -19.62
C VAL A 51 17.13 3.86 -20.49
N LYS A 52 16.88 3.65 -21.78
CA LYS A 52 17.91 3.21 -22.73
C LYS A 52 18.92 4.32 -23.00
N PRO A 53 20.18 3.99 -23.28
CA PRO A 53 21.21 4.98 -23.57
C PRO A 53 20.77 5.97 -24.66
N GLY A 54 20.91 7.27 -24.38
CA GLY A 54 20.54 8.35 -25.30
C GLY A 54 19.04 8.67 -25.36
N MET A 55 18.19 7.95 -24.62
CA MET A 55 16.73 8.15 -24.63
C MET A 55 16.21 8.98 -23.45
N ASP A 56 17.08 9.49 -22.59
CA ASP A 56 16.72 10.21 -21.37
C ASP A 56 15.77 11.38 -21.61
N ASN A 57 16.12 12.26 -22.55
CA ASN A 57 15.31 13.43 -22.87
C ASN A 57 13.95 13.03 -23.48
N ALA A 58 13.95 12.04 -24.38
CA ALA A 58 12.72 11.58 -24.99
C ALA A 58 11.77 10.95 -23.96
N TYR A 59 12.32 10.15 -23.04
CA TYR A 59 11.53 9.55 -21.97
C TYR A 59 11.04 10.59 -20.96
N LYS A 60 11.88 11.53 -20.53
CA LYS A 60 11.48 12.64 -19.65
C LYS A 60 10.41 13.54 -20.26
N ASN A 61 10.45 13.77 -21.56
CA ASN A 61 9.40 14.50 -22.27
C ASN A 61 8.05 13.76 -22.21
N TRP A 62 8.05 12.43 -22.44
CA TRP A 62 6.86 11.62 -22.30
C TRP A 62 6.34 11.62 -20.84
N LEU A 63 7.22 11.55 -19.84
CA LEU A 63 6.84 11.64 -18.43
C LEU A 63 6.19 13.00 -18.11
N ALA A 64 6.73 14.08 -18.65
CA ALA A 64 6.22 15.43 -18.41
C ALA A 64 4.89 15.72 -19.12
N SER A 65 4.54 14.97 -20.16
CA SER A 65 3.28 15.10 -20.90
C SER A 65 2.26 14.02 -20.46
N ASP A 66 2.41 12.82 -20.99
CA ASP A 66 1.36 11.79 -20.89
C ASP A 66 1.25 11.21 -19.49
N TRP A 67 2.38 10.74 -18.92
CA TRP A 67 2.36 10.15 -17.58
C TRP A 67 1.89 11.16 -16.53
N LYS A 68 2.40 12.37 -16.56
CA LYS A 68 1.98 13.43 -15.63
C LYS A 68 0.49 13.76 -15.78
N LYS A 69 -0.01 13.83 -17.01
CA LYS A 69 -1.43 14.09 -17.28
C LYS A 69 -2.33 13.03 -16.63
N GLU A 70 -1.96 11.76 -16.73
CA GLU A 70 -2.66 10.64 -16.10
C GLU A 70 -2.61 10.74 -14.57
N GLN A 71 -1.41 10.96 -14.00
CA GLN A 71 -1.25 11.07 -12.54
C GLN A 71 -2.00 12.28 -11.96
N GLU A 72 -2.03 13.41 -12.65
CA GLU A 72 -2.82 14.58 -12.22
C GLU A 72 -4.33 14.28 -12.25
N ALA A 73 -4.82 13.53 -13.23
CA ALA A 73 -6.21 13.10 -13.28
C ALA A 73 -6.57 12.17 -12.11
N PHE A 74 -5.73 11.19 -11.82
CA PHE A 74 -5.91 10.30 -10.67
C PHE A 74 -5.91 11.08 -9.35
N LYS A 75 -5.01 12.03 -9.19
CA LYS A 75 -4.91 12.88 -8.00
C LYS A 75 -6.13 13.79 -7.85
N ALA A 76 -6.56 14.43 -8.92
CA ALA A 76 -7.76 15.27 -8.93
C ALA A 76 -9.04 14.50 -8.59
N SER A 77 -9.09 13.21 -8.95
CA SER A 77 -10.21 12.30 -8.62
C SER A 77 -10.09 11.66 -7.24
N GLY A 78 -9.03 11.96 -6.47
CA GLY A 78 -8.78 11.40 -5.15
C GLY A 78 -8.42 9.91 -5.14
N LEU A 79 -8.05 9.34 -6.28
CA LEU A 79 -7.64 7.93 -6.41
C LEU A 79 -6.22 7.71 -5.89
N ILE A 80 -5.37 8.72 -5.98
CA ILE A 80 -4.02 8.75 -5.44
C ILE A 80 -3.81 10.00 -4.58
N THR A 81 -2.84 9.99 -3.68
CA THR A 81 -2.48 11.12 -2.81
C THR A 81 -1.32 11.94 -3.39
N GLY A 82 -0.46 11.29 -4.16
CA GLY A 82 0.70 11.94 -4.76
C GLY A 82 1.40 11.05 -5.78
N TYR A 83 2.37 11.65 -6.46
CA TYR A 83 3.28 10.92 -7.35
C TYR A 83 4.62 11.64 -7.41
N LYS A 84 5.67 10.91 -7.77
CA LYS A 84 7.00 11.48 -8.02
C LYS A 84 7.82 10.62 -8.97
N VAL A 85 8.80 11.24 -9.59
CA VAL A 85 9.84 10.57 -10.38
C VAL A 85 11.16 10.78 -9.68
N LEU A 86 11.92 9.72 -9.46
CA LEU A 86 13.28 9.79 -8.96
C LEU A 86 14.23 9.24 -10.01
N GLU A 87 15.30 9.97 -10.28
CA GLU A 87 16.40 9.55 -11.11
C GLU A 87 17.55 9.08 -10.22
N THR A 88 18.20 7.99 -10.58
CA THR A 88 19.35 7.43 -9.85
C THR A 88 20.50 7.17 -10.82
N GLU A 89 21.71 7.09 -10.30
CA GLU A 89 22.85 6.59 -11.04
C GLU A 89 22.80 5.06 -11.07
N GLY A 90 22.70 4.47 -12.26
CA GLY A 90 22.77 3.02 -12.42
C GLY A 90 24.19 2.50 -12.24
N HIS A 91 24.37 1.42 -11.48
CA HIS A 91 25.68 0.83 -11.19
C HIS A 91 26.04 -0.38 -12.05
N GLY A 92 25.14 -0.76 -12.98
CA GLY A 92 25.37 -1.91 -13.85
C GLY A 92 24.37 -2.02 -14.99
N PRO A 93 24.64 -2.89 -15.96
CA PRO A 93 23.83 -2.99 -17.19
C PRO A 93 22.39 -3.49 -16.93
N ASN A 94 22.13 -4.08 -15.77
CA ASN A 94 20.81 -4.60 -15.39
C ASN A 94 20.16 -3.77 -14.28
N ASP A 95 20.71 -2.61 -13.94
CA ASP A 95 20.18 -1.74 -12.90
C ASP A 95 19.16 -0.75 -13.47
N TYR A 96 18.26 -0.26 -12.62
CA TYR A 96 17.36 0.83 -12.96
C TYR A 96 18.07 2.17 -12.77
N ASN A 97 17.70 3.15 -13.57
CA ASN A 97 18.16 4.54 -13.41
C ASN A 97 17.00 5.52 -13.15
N MET A 98 15.77 4.99 -13.08
CA MET A 98 14.59 5.81 -12.78
C MET A 98 13.55 5.02 -12.00
N MET A 99 12.88 5.69 -11.08
CA MET A 99 11.72 5.17 -10.35
C MET A 99 10.52 6.09 -10.59
N LEU A 100 9.41 5.50 -11.05
CA LEU A 100 8.11 6.16 -11.09
C LEU A 100 7.33 5.72 -9.86
N MET A 101 6.86 6.66 -9.06
CA MET A 101 6.24 6.38 -7.78
C MET A 101 4.85 7.00 -7.71
N THR A 102 3.85 6.20 -7.40
CA THR A 102 2.47 6.62 -7.17
C THR A 102 2.08 6.35 -5.72
N GLU A 103 1.56 7.34 -5.03
CA GLU A 103 1.21 7.28 -3.62
C GLU A 103 -0.29 7.05 -3.42
N PHE A 104 -0.63 6.08 -2.62
CA PHE A 104 -2.00 5.75 -2.19
C PHE A 104 -2.14 5.94 -0.69
N LYS A 105 -3.35 6.24 -0.25
CA LYS A 105 -3.67 6.38 1.17
C LYS A 105 -3.32 5.12 1.97
N ASP A 106 -3.71 3.96 1.45
CA ASP A 106 -3.50 2.65 2.07
C ASP A 106 -3.64 1.54 1.01
N LEU A 107 -3.32 0.29 1.39
CA LEU A 107 -3.37 -0.85 0.47
C LEU A 107 -4.79 -1.19 0.03
N ALA A 108 -5.78 -1.04 0.90
CA ALA A 108 -7.18 -1.30 0.56
C ALA A 108 -7.68 -0.32 -0.51
N THR A 109 -7.19 0.92 -0.51
CA THR A 109 -7.49 1.93 -1.53
C THR A 109 -6.94 1.53 -2.90
N VAL A 110 -5.78 0.90 -2.98
CA VAL A 110 -5.20 0.40 -4.24
C VAL A 110 -6.17 -0.60 -4.89
N GLU A 111 -6.55 -1.65 -4.15
CA GLU A 111 -7.42 -2.72 -4.64
C GLU A 111 -8.84 -2.21 -4.97
N ALA A 112 -9.41 -1.36 -4.10
CA ALA A 112 -10.77 -0.85 -4.27
C ALA A 112 -10.93 0.12 -5.45
N ASN A 113 -9.86 0.74 -5.90
CA ASN A 113 -9.89 1.76 -6.94
C ASN A 113 -9.37 1.29 -8.31
N GLU A 114 -8.90 0.07 -8.46
CA GLU A 114 -8.35 -0.46 -9.70
C GLU A 114 -9.24 -0.18 -10.91
N GLN A 115 -10.50 -0.62 -10.88
CA GLN A 115 -11.46 -0.39 -11.97
C GLN A 115 -11.74 1.09 -12.26
N LYS A 116 -11.71 1.94 -11.24
CA LYS A 116 -11.91 3.39 -11.42
C LYS A 116 -10.68 4.03 -12.07
N MET A 117 -9.49 3.56 -11.71
CA MET A 117 -8.25 4.01 -12.32
C MET A 117 -8.19 3.63 -13.80
N ASP A 118 -8.55 2.39 -14.14
CA ASP A 118 -8.63 1.92 -15.53
C ASP A 118 -9.61 2.76 -16.36
N ALA A 119 -10.82 2.98 -15.84
CA ALA A 119 -11.82 3.78 -16.53
C ALA A 119 -11.37 5.24 -16.74
N LEU A 120 -10.71 5.83 -15.76
CA LEU A 120 -10.17 7.18 -15.86
C LEU A 120 -8.95 7.24 -16.79
N ALA A 121 -8.08 6.23 -16.78
CA ALA A 121 -6.97 6.11 -17.71
C ALA A 121 -7.49 6.06 -19.16
N GLN A 122 -8.52 5.26 -19.45
CA GLN A 122 -9.16 5.23 -20.77
C GLN A 122 -9.75 6.59 -21.18
N GLN A 123 -10.34 7.31 -20.25
CA GLN A 123 -10.90 8.64 -20.52
C GLN A 123 -9.80 9.68 -20.84
N VAL A 124 -8.65 9.60 -20.16
CA VAL A 124 -7.57 10.59 -20.24
C VAL A 124 -6.58 10.29 -21.36
N MET A 125 -6.23 9.00 -21.53
CA MET A 125 -5.19 8.52 -22.43
C MET A 125 -5.74 7.88 -23.72
N GLY A 126 -7.03 7.65 -23.79
CA GLY A 126 -7.70 7.00 -24.90
C GLY A 126 -7.98 5.50 -24.68
N PRO A 127 -8.64 4.85 -25.63
CA PRO A 127 -9.02 3.45 -25.51
C PRO A 127 -7.79 2.52 -25.46
N ASP A 128 -7.98 1.29 -24.98
CA ASP A 128 -6.92 0.29 -24.77
C ASP A 128 -5.98 0.14 -25.97
N GLN A 129 -6.51 0.10 -27.17
CA GLN A 129 -5.69 0.01 -28.39
C GLN A 129 -4.69 1.17 -28.55
N GLN A 130 -5.12 2.38 -28.19
CA GLN A 130 -4.22 3.56 -28.21
C GLN A 130 -3.17 3.48 -27.12
N GLN A 131 -3.55 3.02 -25.94
CA GLN A 131 -2.63 2.82 -24.81
C GLN A 131 -1.59 1.73 -25.13
N GLU A 132 -2.01 0.63 -25.75
CA GLU A 132 -1.13 -0.45 -26.21
C GLU A 132 -0.09 0.05 -27.24
N GLN A 133 -0.54 0.82 -28.25
CA GLN A 133 0.38 1.45 -29.18
C GLN A 133 1.38 2.39 -28.50
N GLY A 134 0.90 3.18 -27.52
CA GLY A 134 1.75 4.02 -26.68
C GLY A 134 2.75 3.20 -25.88
N TYR A 135 2.34 2.02 -25.36
CA TYR A 135 3.23 1.12 -24.63
C TYR A 135 4.37 0.61 -25.53
N HIS A 136 4.07 0.13 -26.74
CA HIS A 136 5.07 -0.32 -27.72
C HIS A 136 6.03 0.81 -28.12
N THR A 137 5.50 2.02 -28.28
CA THR A 137 6.36 3.19 -28.55
C THR A 137 7.35 3.43 -27.42
N ARG A 138 6.90 3.33 -26.16
CA ARG A 138 7.75 3.50 -24.98
C ARG A 138 8.81 2.42 -24.80
N GLU A 139 8.57 1.20 -25.30
CA GLU A 139 9.57 0.13 -25.29
C GLU A 139 10.86 0.51 -26.03
N SER A 140 10.78 1.39 -27.03
CA SER A 140 11.96 1.92 -27.69
C SER A 140 12.81 2.83 -26.80
N LEU A 141 12.21 3.46 -25.79
CA LEU A 141 12.82 4.45 -24.91
C LEU A 141 13.34 3.84 -23.60
N ARG A 142 12.65 2.81 -23.10
CA ARG A 142 12.89 2.27 -21.78
C ARG A 142 12.65 0.76 -21.70
N GLU A 143 13.11 0.17 -20.62
CA GLU A 143 12.81 -1.19 -20.19
C GLU A 143 12.25 -1.16 -18.77
N PRO A 144 11.02 -1.65 -18.53
CA PRO A 144 10.50 -1.83 -17.19
C PRO A 144 11.17 -3.07 -16.55
N LEU A 145 11.76 -2.91 -15.38
CA LEU A 145 12.42 -3.99 -14.64
C LEU A 145 11.52 -4.61 -13.56
N GLY A 146 10.33 -4.04 -13.33
CA GLY A 146 9.33 -4.54 -12.41
C GLY A 146 8.71 -3.46 -11.55
N THR A 147 7.70 -3.87 -10.78
CA THR A 147 6.95 -3.01 -9.86
C THR A 147 7.02 -3.57 -8.45
N ARG A 148 7.08 -2.69 -7.46
CA ARG A 148 7.02 -3.04 -6.03
C ARG A 148 5.96 -2.20 -5.34
N ILE A 149 5.27 -2.82 -4.39
CA ILE A 149 4.45 -2.10 -3.42
C ILE A 149 5.28 -1.93 -2.15
N ALA A 150 5.45 -0.69 -1.72
CA ALA A 150 6.14 -0.33 -0.49
C ALA A 150 5.16 0.37 0.45
N ARG A 151 5.25 0.09 1.75
CA ARG A 151 4.48 0.80 2.77
C ARG A 151 5.43 1.65 3.60
N GLU A 152 5.07 2.90 3.78
CA GLU A 152 5.78 3.77 4.69
C GLU A 152 5.66 3.26 6.14
N VAL A 153 6.75 3.34 6.88
CA VAL A 153 6.81 3.07 8.31
C VAL A 153 7.09 4.40 9.01
N VAL A 154 6.05 4.95 9.63
CA VAL A 154 6.15 6.20 10.38
C VAL A 154 6.64 5.88 11.79
N LEU A 155 7.87 6.31 12.12
CA LEU A 155 8.47 6.12 13.44
C LEU A 155 7.85 7.09 14.44
N THR A 156 7.44 6.58 15.60
CA THR A 156 6.94 7.41 16.70
C THR A 156 8.05 7.60 17.71
N PRO A 157 8.23 8.82 18.28
CA PRO A 157 9.16 9.03 19.37
C PRO A 157 8.82 8.13 20.57
N ARG A 158 9.86 7.64 21.25
CA ARG A 158 9.71 6.93 22.53
C ARG A 158 9.48 7.90 23.67
#